data_3a3ddb067e24de9effe76991c88902d8
#
_entry.id   3a3ddb067e24de9effe76991c88902d8
#
_cell.length_a   1.000
_cell.length_b   1.000
_cell.length_c   1.000
_cell.angle_alpha   90.00
_cell.angle_beta   90.00
_cell.angle_gamma   90.00
#
_symmetry.space_group_name_H-M   'P 1'
#
loop_
_entity.id
_entity.type
_entity.pdbx_description
1 polymer ?
#
loop_
_entity_poly.entity_id
_entity_poly.type
_entity_poly.pdbx_seq_one_letter_code
_entity_poly.pdbx_strand_id
1 'polypeptide(L)'
;GLIVLNEMGLDPGIDHMSAMRILDRIRANGGTMEAFESYCGGLVAPESDDNLWGYKFSWNPRNVILAGAGSSAKYIDGGITKYIPYHKLFQRTVQVSVPGFDAFDGYANRDSLKYRSHYGIDGIPTLKRGTLRKGGFSIAWDTFVQLGCTDDSFIMELGADATWSDYLNAFLPPS
;
A
#
# COMPACT_ATOMS: atom_id res chain seq x y z
N GLY A 1 11.36 -33.11 12.13
CA GLY A 1 10.92 -32.19 11.09
C GLY A 1 10.84 -30.79 11.66
N LEU A 2 10.97 -29.78 10.78
CA LEU A 2 10.79 -28.36 11.14
C LEU A 2 9.36 -27.94 10.77
N ILE A 3 8.74 -27.14 11.62
CA ILE A 3 7.47 -26.49 11.31
C ILE A 3 7.79 -25.06 10.92
N VAL A 4 7.34 -24.64 9.73
CA VAL A 4 7.48 -23.27 9.24
C VAL A 4 6.09 -22.66 9.13
N LEU A 5 5.86 -21.55 9.82
CA LEU A 5 4.63 -20.78 9.75
C LEU A 5 4.89 -19.50 8.96
N ASN A 6 4.13 -19.29 7.89
CA ASN A 6 4.14 -18.08 7.10
C ASN A 6 2.99 -17.16 7.50
N GLU A 7 3.03 -15.91 7.03
CA GLU A 7 1.96 -14.91 7.22
C GLU A 7 1.64 -14.64 8.70
N MET A 8 2.69 -14.57 9.51
CA MET A 8 2.62 -14.34 10.96
C MET A 8 3.09 -12.92 11.33
N GLY A 9 3.16 -12.02 10.37
CA GLY A 9 3.53 -10.62 10.55
C GLY A 9 2.33 -9.70 10.73
N LEU A 10 2.53 -8.43 10.42
CA LEU A 10 1.47 -7.42 10.45
C LEU A 10 0.56 -7.56 9.21
N ASP A 11 1.15 -7.55 8.00
CA ASP A 11 0.51 -7.72 6.70
C ASP A 11 1.51 -8.45 5.76
N PRO A 12 1.28 -9.75 5.51
CA PRO A 12 0.13 -10.55 5.95
C PRO A 12 0.26 -11.13 7.37
N GLY A 13 -0.86 -11.21 8.08
CA GLY A 13 -0.96 -11.85 9.39
C GLY A 13 -2.03 -11.23 10.28
N ILE A 14 -1.67 -10.28 11.12
CA ILE A 14 -2.58 -9.62 12.07
C ILE A 14 -3.76 -8.96 11.36
N ASP A 15 -3.54 -8.37 10.19
CA ASP A 15 -4.58 -7.76 9.36
C ASP A 15 -5.68 -8.77 9.01
N HIS A 16 -5.32 -9.99 8.60
CA HIS A 16 -6.28 -11.06 8.31
C HIS A 16 -7.00 -11.56 9.55
N MET A 17 -6.27 -11.76 10.66
CA MET A 17 -6.86 -12.22 11.92
C MET A 17 -7.86 -11.21 12.48
N SER A 18 -7.54 -9.92 12.44
CA SER A 18 -8.44 -8.85 12.90
C SER A 18 -9.66 -8.73 12.00
N ALA A 19 -9.49 -8.83 10.68
CA ALA A 19 -10.59 -8.86 9.73
C ALA A 19 -11.54 -10.04 10.00
N MET A 20 -11.01 -11.25 10.09
CA MET A 20 -11.81 -12.45 10.35
C MET A 20 -12.57 -12.36 11.68
N ARG A 21 -11.94 -11.87 12.74
CA ARG A 21 -12.61 -11.66 14.03
C ARG A 21 -13.85 -10.77 13.93
N ILE A 22 -13.76 -9.71 13.11
CA ILE A 22 -14.90 -8.79 12.89
C ILE A 22 -15.98 -9.47 12.04
N LEU A 23 -15.59 -10.09 10.94
CA LEU A 23 -16.50 -10.78 10.02
C LEU A 23 -17.26 -11.90 10.74
N ASP A 24 -16.58 -12.70 11.54
CA ASP A 24 -17.19 -13.79 12.29
C ASP A 24 -18.16 -13.28 13.38
N ARG A 25 -17.83 -12.16 14.02
CA ARG A 25 -18.75 -11.50 14.96
C ARG A 25 -20.02 -10.99 14.27
N ILE A 26 -19.90 -10.40 13.07
CA ILE A 26 -21.06 -9.94 12.29
C ILE A 26 -21.94 -11.13 11.93
N ARG A 27 -21.36 -12.22 11.43
CA ARG A 27 -22.09 -13.46 11.09
C ARG A 27 -22.81 -14.07 12.29
N ALA A 28 -22.11 -14.18 13.40
CA ALA A 28 -22.67 -14.73 14.63
C ALA A 28 -23.88 -13.96 15.15
N ASN A 29 -23.95 -12.66 14.82
CA ASN A 29 -25.09 -11.80 15.17
C ASN A 29 -26.14 -11.71 14.05
N GLY A 30 -26.08 -12.54 13.02
CA GLY A 30 -27.03 -12.53 11.89
C GLY A 30 -26.93 -11.32 10.98
N GLY A 31 -25.83 -10.57 11.04
CA GLY A 31 -25.58 -9.41 10.19
C GLY A 31 -25.17 -9.81 8.77
N THR A 32 -25.45 -8.92 7.83
CA THR A 32 -25.01 -9.00 6.43
C THR A 32 -23.91 -7.97 6.18
N MET A 33 -23.00 -8.28 5.25
CA MET A 33 -21.89 -7.41 4.90
C MET A 33 -22.13 -6.80 3.52
N GLU A 34 -22.20 -5.48 3.49
CA GLU A 34 -22.40 -4.71 2.26
C GLU A 34 -21.09 -4.12 1.73
N ALA A 35 -20.14 -3.84 2.64
CA ALA A 35 -18.83 -3.33 2.29
C ALA A 35 -17.76 -3.87 3.23
N PHE A 36 -16.58 -4.09 2.68
CA PHE A 36 -15.38 -4.45 3.43
C PHE A 36 -14.22 -3.56 2.97
N GLU A 37 -13.74 -2.73 3.87
CA GLU A 37 -12.52 -1.96 3.66
C GLU A 37 -11.54 -2.24 4.81
N SER A 38 -10.31 -2.65 4.46
CA SER A 38 -9.25 -2.95 5.41
C SER A 38 -7.98 -2.21 5.02
N TYR A 39 -7.46 -1.42 5.94
CA TYR A 39 -6.25 -0.65 5.74
C TYR A 39 -5.19 -1.06 6.75
N CYS A 40 -3.96 -1.22 6.27
CA CYS A 40 -2.79 -1.51 7.07
C CYS A 40 -1.57 -0.76 6.53
N GLY A 41 -0.64 -0.39 7.38
CA GLY A 41 0.60 0.25 6.98
C GLY A 41 1.69 0.11 8.03
N GLY A 42 2.93 -0.10 7.60
CA GLY A 42 4.09 0.09 8.44
C GLY A 42 4.29 1.60 8.64
N LEU A 43 3.99 2.09 9.83
CA LEU A 43 4.11 3.49 10.20
C LEU A 43 5.22 3.64 11.24
N VAL A 44 5.89 4.79 11.19
CA VAL A 44 6.90 5.13 12.21
C VAL A 44 6.17 5.54 13.49
N ALA A 45 6.59 4.97 14.61
CA ALA A 45 6.07 5.37 15.91
C ALA A 45 6.42 6.85 16.19
N PRO A 46 5.53 7.61 16.83
CA PRO A 46 5.72 9.06 17.02
C PRO A 46 7.07 9.43 17.63
N GLU A 47 7.56 8.64 18.57
CA GLU A 47 8.86 8.84 19.24
C GLU A 47 10.07 8.59 18.33
N SER A 48 9.87 7.97 17.19
CA SER A 48 10.91 7.64 16.20
C SER A 48 10.74 8.39 14.89
N ASP A 49 9.75 9.29 14.79
CA ASP A 49 9.44 10.06 13.58
C ASP A 49 10.34 11.31 13.52
N ASP A 50 11.56 11.11 13.05
CA ASP A 50 12.65 12.10 13.04
C ASP A 50 13.03 12.58 11.63
N ASN A 51 12.16 12.36 10.64
CA ASN A 51 12.41 12.78 9.26
C ASN A 51 11.14 13.31 8.57
N LEU A 52 11.34 14.10 7.53
CA LEU A 52 10.26 14.77 6.79
C LEU A 52 9.30 13.82 6.04
N TRP A 53 9.72 12.56 5.84
CA TRP A 53 8.87 11.57 5.17
C TRP A 53 7.82 10.97 6.10
N GLY A 54 8.03 11.05 7.43
CA GLY A 54 7.25 10.26 8.38
C GLY A 54 7.26 8.77 8.03
N TYR A 55 8.37 8.30 7.43
CA TYR A 55 8.54 6.95 6.97
C TYR A 55 9.98 6.46 7.13
N LYS A 56 10.14 5.20 7.46
CA LYS A 56 11.44 4.49 7.48
C LYS A 56 11.29 3.12 6.84
N PHE A 57 12.31 2.70 6.12
CA PHE A 57 12.36 1.32 5.62
C PHE A 57 12.63 0.38 6.78
N SER A 58 11.66 -0.46 7.12
CA SER A 58 11.75 -1.45 8.19
C SER A 58 11.98 -2.88 7.68
N TRP A 59 12.01 -3.05 6.37
CA TRP A 59 12.23 -4.31 5.69
C TRP A 59 12.96 -4.05 4.36
N ASN A 60 12.90 -4.93 3.37
CA ASN A 60 13.66 -4.80 2.13
C ASN A 60 13.26 -3.52 1.35
N PRO A 61 14.15 -2.49 1.25
CA PRO A 61 13.84 -1.24 0.57
C PRO A 61 13.45 -1.42 -0.90
N ARG A 62 14.14 -2.30 -1.63
CA ARG A 62 13.83 -2.60 -3.02
C ARG A 62 12.37 -3.04 -3.19
N ASN A 63 11.90 -3.95 -2.34
CA ASN A 63 10.53 -4.43 -2.40
C ASN A 63 9.50 -3.34 -2.07
N VAL A 64 9.85 -2.36 -1.25
CA VAL A 64 8.99 -1.19 -0.99
C VAL A 64 8.90 -0.30 -2.22
N ILE A 65 10.04 0.01 -2.85
CA ILE A 65 10.09 0.86 -4.05
C ILE A 65 9.32 0.22 -5.20
N LEU A 66 9.50 -1.10 -5.40
CA LEU A 66 8.87 -1.85 -6.47
C LEU A 66 7.48 -2.40 -6.13
N ALA A 67 6.95 -2.11 -4.94
CA ALA A 67 5.69 -2.66 -4.42
C ALA A 67 4.45 -2.31 -5.24
N GLY A 68 4.43 -2.13 -6.42
CA GLY A 68 3.32 -1.86 -7.32
C GLY A 68 3.77 -1.86 -8.76
N ALA A 69 5.09 -1.89 -8.99
CA ALA A 69 5.65 -1.97 -10.32
C ALA A 69 5.15 -3.24 -11.04
N GLY A 70 4.79 -3.10 -12.31
CA GLY A 70 4.31 -4.20 -13.13
C GLY A 70 2.90 -4.72 -12.83
N SER A 71 2.16 -4.13 -11.87
CA SER A 71 0.78 -4.52 -11.57
C SER A 71 -0.12 -3.32 -11.31
N SER A 72 -1.43 -3.50 -11.51
CA SER A 72 -2.43 -2.53 -11.07
C SER A 72 -3.02 -2.93 -9.72
N ALA A 73 -3.41 -1.95 -8.91
CA ALA A 73 -4.31 -2.22 -7.81
C ALA A 73 -5.71 -2.55 -8.36
N LYS A 74 -6.37 -3.54 -7.75
CA LYS A 74 -7.67 -4.04 -8.18
C LYS A 74 -8.57 -4.22 -6.97
N TYR A 75 -9.76 -3.65 -7.03
CA TYR A 75 -10.76 -3.73 -5.99
C TYR A 75 -12.17 -3.67 -6.61
N ILE A 76 -13.20 -3.88 -5.81
CA ILE A 76 -14.59 -3.73 -6.26
C ILE A 76 -15.27 -2.65 -5.41
N ASP A 77 -16.05 -1.80 -6.07
CA ASP A 77 -16.77 -0.69 -5.48
C ASP A 77 -18.16 -0.59 -6.11
N GLY A 78 -19.20 -0.75 -5.30
CA GLY A 78 -20.58 -0.77 -5.76
C GLY A 78 -20.86 -1.79 -6.86
N GLY A 79 -20.24 -2.97 -6.80
CA GLY A 79 -20.35 -4.03 -7.81
C GLY A 79 -19.46 -3.83 -9.04
N ILE A 80 -18.75 -2.72 -9.15
CA ILE A 80 -17.89 -2.41 -10.30
C ILE A 80 -16.43 -2.67 -9.96
N THR A 81 -15.78 -3.54 -10.74
CA THR A 81 -14.34 -3.76 -10.59
C THR A 81 -13.55 -2.52 -11.04
N LYS A 82 -12.73 -2.01 -10.17
CA LYS A 82 -11.87 -0.84 -10.39
C LYS A 82 -10.41 -1.26 -10.50
N TYR A 83 -9.67 -0.57 -11.35
CA TYR A 83 -8.24 -0.74 -11.53
C TYR A 83 -7.53 0.60 -11.38
N ILE A 84 -6.41 0.59 -10.67
CA ILE A 84 -5.53 1.75 -10.59
C ILE A 84 -4.14 1.31 -11.05
N PRO A 85 -3.68 1.75 -12.23
CA PRO A 85 -2.31 1.52 -12.68
C PRO A 85 -1.32 2.14 -11.70
N TYR A 86 -0.12 1.57 -11.56
CA TYR A 86 0.86 2.01 -10.58
C TYR A 86 1.17 3.51 -10.67
N HIS A 87 1.37 4.04 -11.87
CA HIS A 87 1.67 5.46 -12.10
C HIS A 87 0.52 6.43 -11.72
N LYS A 88 -0.65 5.91 -11.34
CA LYS A 88 -1.80 6.66 -10.83
C LYS A 88 -2.15 6.33 -9.38
N LEU A 89 -1.42 5.41 -8.77
CA LEU A 89 -1.76 4.87 -7.46
C LEU A 89 -1.76 5.96 -6.38
N PHE A 90 -0.70 6.74 -6.33
CA PHE A 90 -0.51 7.78 -5.31
C PHE A 90 -1.30 9.07 -5.59
N GLN A 91 -1.87 9.20 -6.79
CA GLN A 91 -2.82 10.27 -7.14
C GLN A 91 -4.27 9.93 -6.76
N ARG A 92 -4.55 8.68 -6.40
CA ARG A 92 -5.89 8.19 -6.05
C ARG A 92 -5.95 7.71 -4.60
N THR A 93 -5.63 8.62 -3.71
CA THR A 93 -5.65 8.40 -2.27
C THR A 93 -6.98 8.83 -1.66
N VAL A 94 -7.26 8.29 -0.50
CA VAL A 94 -8.35 8.72 0.39
C VAL A 94 -7.76 9.11 1.73
N GLN A 95 -8.37 10.06 2.41
CA GLN A 95 -7.98 10.40 3.78
C GLN A 95 -8.65 9.42 4.74
N VAL A 96 -7.85 8.77 5.56
CA VAL A 96 -8.30 7.82 6.57
C VAL A 96 -8.02 8.41 7.96
N SER A 97 -9.09 8.67 8.69
CA SER A 97 -8.98 9.18 10.07
C SER A 97 -8.96 8.02 11.06
N VAL A 98 -7.99 8.04 11.95
CA VAL A 98 -7.87 7.08 13.05
C VAL A 98 -7.92 7.86 14.36
N PRO A 99 -8.83 7.52 15.30
CA PRO A 99 -8.94 8.23 16.57
C PRO A 99 -7.61 8.32 17.33
N GLY A 100 -7.21 9.51 17.72
CA GLY A 100 -5.96 9.77 18.46
C GLY A 100 -4.73 9.95 17.56
N PHE A 101 -4.90 9.95 16.25
CA PHE A 101 -3.83 10.19 15.29
C PHE A 101 -4.24 11.22 14.25
N ASP A 102 -3.26 11.82 13.58
CA ASP A 102 -3.49 12.64 12.39
C ASP A 102 -4.06 11.79 11.25
N ALA A 103 -4.65 12.46 10.25
CA ALA A 103 -5.17 11.78 9.08
C ALA A 103 -4.03 11.11 8.27
N PHE A 104 -4.33 9.93 7.77
CA PHE A 104 -3.41 9.16 6.94
C PHE A 104 -3.82 9.18 5.48
N ASP A 105 -2.84 9.10 4.58
CA ASP A 105 -3.08 8.79 3.18
C ASP A 105 -3.34 7.29 3.04
N GLY A 106 -4.52 6.93 2.55
CA GLY A 106 -4.89 5.56 2.22
C GLY A 106 -4.92 5.35 0.70
N TYR A 107 -4.27 4.31 0.20
CA TYR A 107 -4.32 3.93 -1.22
C TYR A 107 -4.53 2.43 -1.39
N ALA A 108 -5.13 2.04 -2.53
CA ALA A 108 -5.45 0.64 -2.79
C ALA A 108 -4.19 -0.23 -2.88
N ASN A 109 -4.23 -1.41 -2.25
CA ASN A 109 -3.10 -2.33 -2.21
C ASN A 109 -3.34 -3.52 -3.14
N ARG A 110 -2.54 -3.62 -4.21
CA ARG A 110 -2.48 -4.76 -5.15
C ARG A 110 -3.88 -5.31 -5.51
N ASP A 111 -4.05 -6.63 -5.63
CA ASP A 111 -5.33 -7.27 -5.91
C ASP A 111 -6.08 -7.60 -4.60
N SER A 112 -7.00 -6.73 -4.22
CA SER A 112 -7.87 -6.93 -3.05
C SER A 112 -8.79 -8.14 -3.21
N LEU A 113 -9.13 -8.52 -4.45
CA LEU A 113 -10.15 -9.54 -4.72
C LEU A 113 -9.66 -10.97 -4.47
N LYS A 114 -8.34 -11.18 -4.38
CA LYS A 114 -7.76 -12.48 -4.03
C LYS A 114 -8.21 -13.00 -2.66
N TYR A 115 -8.62 -12.10 -1.78
CA TYR A 115 -8.99 -12.45 -0.41
C TYR A 115 -10.48 -12.71 -0.20
N ARG A 116 -11.31 -12.52 -1.22
CA ARG A 116 -12.77 -12.68 -1.11
C ARG A 116 -13.17 -14.05 -0.54
N SER A 117 -12.70 -15.10 -1.17
CA SER A 117 -13.04 -16.48 -0.78
C SER A 117 -12.45 -16.83 0.59
N HIS A 118 -11.23 -16.37 0.90
CA HIS A 118 -10.61 -16.58 2.21
C HIS A 118 -11.42 -15.94 3.35
N TYR A 119 -12.03 -14.79 3.07
CA TYR A 119 -12.89 -14.10 4.04
C TYR A 119 -14.35 -14.58 3.99
N GLY A 120 -14.72 -15.43 3.03
CA GLY A 120 -16.10 -15.88 2.83
C GLY A 120 -17.05 -14.73 2.48
N ILE A 121 -16.61 -13.78 1.66
CA ILE A 121 -17.38 -12.60 1.24
C ILE A 121 -17.42 -12.46 -0.29
N ASP A 122 -17.52 -13.57 -1.00
CA ASP A 122 -17.44 -13.62 -2.48
C ASP A 122 -18.46 -12.73 -3.19
N GLY A 123 -19.66 -12.59 -2.62
CA GLY A 123 -20.75 -11.80 -3.18
C GLY A 123 -20.78 -10.33 -2.76
N ILE A 124 -19.80 -9.86 -1.96
CA ILE A 124 -19.84 -8.48 -1.44
C ILE A 124 -19.67 -7.44 -2.57
N PRO A 125 -20.53 -6.40 -2.63
CA PRO A 125 -20.49 -5.40 -3.69
C PRO A 125 -19.32 -4.42 -3.54
N THR A 126 -18.77 -4.25 -2.35
CA THR A 126 -17.60 -3.37 -2.12
C THR A 126 -16.55 -4.10 -1.31
N LEU A 127 -15.34 -4.23 -1.87
CA LEU A 127 -14.19 -4.83 -1.21
C LEU A 127 -12.92 -4.11 -1.63
N LYS A 128 -12.22 -3.55 -0.66
CA LYS A 128 -10.96 -2.85 -0.85
C LYS A 128 -9.98 -3.15 0.29
N ARG A 129 -8.76 -3.49 -0.06
CA ARG A 129 -7.63 -3.48 0.87
C ARG A 129 -6.72 -2.33 0.50
N GLY A 130 -6.22 -1.63 1.48
CA GLY A 130 -5.41 -0.44 1.28
C GLY A 130 -4.18 -0.39 2.18
N THR A 131 -3.26 0.47 1.80
CA THR A 131 -2.07 0.80 2.58
C THR A 131 -2.23 2.18 3.18
N LEU A 132 -1.84 2.34 4.45
CA LEU A 132 -1.78 3.63 5.12
C LEU A 132 -0.35 4.18 5.09
N ARG A 133 -0.27 5.50 4.92
CA ARG A 133 0.95 6.28 5.09
C ARG A 133 0.62 7.58 5.82
N LYS A 134 1.62 8.21 6.42
CA LYS A 134 1.46 9.54 7.00
C LYS A 134 0.98 10.54 5.94
N GLY A 135 0.16 11.50 6.31
CA GLY A 135 -0.36 12.52 5.40
C GLY A 135 0.78 13.25 4.67
N GLY A 136 0.63 13.41 3.36
CA GLY A 136 1.64 14.01 2.48
C GLY A 136 2.65 13.02 1.86
N PHE A 137 2.77 11.81 2.38
CA PHE A 137 3.65 10.79 1.81
C PHE A 137 3.33 10.50 0.34
N SER A 138 2.05 10.35 0.03
CA SER A 138 1.63 9.98 -1.33
C SER A 138 1.98 11.03 -2.37
N ILE A 139 1.86 12.31 -2.03
CA ILE A 139 2.23 13.42 -2.91
C ILE A 139 3.74 13.40 -3.19
N ALA A 140 4.53 13.26 -2.14
CA ALA A 140 5.98 13.23 -2.26
C ALA A 140 6.46 12.00 -3.04
N TRP A 141 5.88 10.81 -2.77
CA TRP A 141 6.24 9.58 -3.46
C TRP A 141 5.82 9.60 -4.93
N ASP A 142 4.65 10.18 -5.25
CA ASP A 142 4.19 10.34 -6.63
C ASP A 142 5.19 11.09 -7.50
N THR A 143 5.91 12.05 -6.94
CA THR A 143 6.96 12.76 -7.67
C THR A 143 8.02 11.81 -8.21
N PHE A 144 8.52 10.87 -7.40
CA PHE A 144 9.49 9.87 -7.85
C PHE A 144 8.90 8.89 -8.88
N VAL A 145 7.63 8.55 -8.71
CA VAL A 145 6.93 7.69 -9.68
C VAL A 145 6.80 8.39 -11.03
N GLN A 146 6.39 9.65 -11.04
CA GLN A 146 6.22 10.43 -12.28
C GLN A 146 7.56 10.73 -12.96
N LEU A 147 8.63 10.90 -12.20
CA LEU A 147 9.98 11.03 -12.75
C LEU A 147 10.54 9.72 -13.33
N GLY A 148 9.99 8.56 -12.95
CA GLY A 148 10.51 7.26 -13.38
C GLY A 148 11.55 6.65 -12.43
N CYS A 149 11.84 7.28 -11.29
CA CYS A 149 12.84 6.82 -10.33
C CYS A 149 12.48 5.47 -9.66
N THR A 150 11.25 4.99 -9.83
CA THR A 150 10.78 3.71 -9.30
C THR A 150 10.71 2.60 -10.35
N ASP A 151 11.21 2.85 -11.55
CA ASP A 151 11.29 1.89 -12.65
C ASP A 151 12.67 1.21 -12.68
N ASP A 152 12.70 -0.09 -12.58
CA ASP A 152 13.94 -0.90 -12.65
C ASP A 152 14.04 -1.74 -13.94
N SER A 153 13.27 -1.38 -14.96
CA SER A 153 13.29 -2.08 -16.26
C SER A 153 14.55 -1.81 -17.08
N PHE A 154 15.38 -0.87 -16.68
CA PHE A 154 16.62 -0.47 -17.35
C PHE A 154 17.76 -0.28 -16.37
N ILE A 155 18.98 -0.36 -16.89
CA ILE A 155 20.21 -0.09 -16.12
C ILE A 155 20.64 1.35 -16.41
N MET A 156 20.90 2.12 -15.36
CA MET A 156 21.45 3.46 -15.48
C MET A 156 22.97 3.42 -15.57
N GLU A 157 23.53 4.05 -16.58
CA GLU A 157 24.96 4.24 -16.74
C GLU A 157 25.37 5.57 -16.10
N LEU A 158 25.77 5.54 -14.85
CA LEU A 158 26.30 6.68 -14.11
C LEU A 158 27.79 6.51 -13.90
N GLY A 159 28.55 7.64 -14.00
CA GLY A 159 29.99 7.64 -13.72
C GLY A 159 30.30 7.23 -12.28
N ALA A 160 31.54 6.76 -12.05
CA ALA A 160 31.96 6.31 -10.71
C ALA A 160 31.85 7.41 -9.63
N ASP A 161 31.94 8.68 -10.02
CA ASP A 161 31.86 9.84 -9.13
C ASP A 161 30.48 10.52 -9.18
N ALA A 162 29.47 9.85 -9.72
CA ALA A 162 28.11 10.42 -9.85
C ALA A 162 27.53 10.76 -8.49
N THR A 163 26.94 11.94 -8.43
CA THR A 163 26.22 12.46 -7.25
C THR A 163 24.74 12.12 -7.30
N TRP A 164 24.02 12.32 -6.19
CA TRP A 164 22.56 12.27 -6.18
C TRP A 164 21.90 13.27 -7.11
N SER A 165 22.55 14.43 -7.32
CA SER A 165 22.10 15.42 -8.30
C SER A 165 22.18 14.89 -9.73
N ASP A 166 23.27 14.19 -10.08
CA ASP A 166 23.43 13.59 -11.41
C ASP A 166 22.37 12.49 -11.62
N TYR A 167 22.12 11.67 -10.60
CA TYR A 167 21.06 10.68 -10.64
C TYR A 167 19.70 11.31 -10.92
N LEU A 168 19.31 12.36 -10.18
CA LEU A 168 18.01 13.01 -10.37
C LEU A 168 17.93 13.73 -11.71
N ASN A 169 19.01 14.41 -12.13
CA ASN A 169 19.06 15.11 -13.41
C ASN A 169 18.91 14.17 -14.61
N ALA A 170 19.30 12.90 -14.47
CA ALA A 170 19.12 11.92 -15.53
C ALA A 170 17.64 11.63 -15.87
N PHE A 171 16.72 11.95 -14.96
CA PHE A 171 15.28 11.80 -15.18
C PHE A 171 14.59 13.10 -15.60
N LEU A 172 15.27 14.23 -15.53
CA LEU A 172 14.68 15.51 -15.88
C LEU A 172 14.80 15.78 -17.39
N PRO A 173 13.84 16.50 -18.00
CA PRO A 173 13.97 16.92 -19.38
C PRO A 173 15.16 17.88 -19.53
N PRO A 174 15.77 17.96 -20.73
CA PRO A 174 16.81 18.95 -21.01
C PRO A 174 16.30 20.36 -20.72
N SER A 175 17.12 21.19 -20.10
CA SER A 175 16.83 22.59 -19.80
C SER A 175 16.88 23.48 -21.09
#